data_001753f25a33248a70a838c8ec6e1b1d
#
_entry.id   001753f25a33248a70a838c8ec6e1b1d
#
_cell.length_a   1.000
_cell.length_b   1.000
_cell.length_c   1.000
_cell.angle_alpha   90.00
_cell.angle_beta   90.00
_cell.angle_gamma   90.00
#
_symmetry.space_group_name_H-M   'P 1'
#
loop_
_entity.id
_entity.type
_entity.pdbx_description
1 polymer ?
#
loop_
_entity_poly.entity_id
_entity_poly.type
_entity_poly.pdbx_seq_one_letter_code
_entity_poly.pdbx_strand_id
1 'polypeptide(L)'
;MAAQGRKNVHGKTGVRFKAAYTKQKHENKLRTLVTDLVIHERITVTSGMVKELKSLADHMITLGKRGDLHARRQAAAVLRNGEAVTKLFSELAPEYKDRNGGYTRAIKAGVRLGDNAQKVIVEFVK
;
A
#
# COMPACT_ATOMS: atom_id res chain seq x y z
N MET A 1 10.66 -33.91 2.94
CA MET A 1 11.17 -32.85 2.04
C MET A 1 10.12 -31.86 1.60
N ALA A 2 8.91 -32.24 1.26
CA ALA A 2 7.81 -31.33 0.92
C ALA A 2 7.37 -30.40 2.08
N ALA A 3 7.68 -30.73 3.31
CA ALA A 3 7.29 -29.96 4.49
C ALA A 3 8.07 -28.65 4.67
N GLN A 4 9.25 -28.49 4.09
CA GLN A 4 10.04 -27.26 4.23
C GLN A 4 9.47 -26.09 3.44
N GLY A 5 8.94 -26.32 2.25
CA GLY A 5 8.30 -25.27 1.46
C GLY A 5 7.02 -24.73 2.11
N ARG A 6 6.32 -25.56 2.89
CA ARG A 6 5.06 -25.19 3.54
C ARG A 6 5.26 -24.38 4.82
N LYS A 7 6.36 -24.53 5.52
CA LYS A 7 6.64 -23.75 6.74
C LYS A 7 6.79 -22.26 6.48
N ASN A 8 7.25 -21.90 5.29
CA ASN A 8 7.44 -20.50 4.89
C ASN A 8 6.20 -19.88 4.23
N VAL A 9 5.16 -20.68 3.98
CA VAL A 9 3.93 -20.23 3.30
C VAL A 9 2.94 -19.57 4.27
N HIS A 10 3.09 -19.84 5.57
CA HIS A 10 2.18 -19.33 6.59
C HIS A 10 2.97 -18.53 7.63
N GLY A 11 2.94 -17.22 7.52
CA GLY A 11 3.38 -16.37 8.62
C GLY A 11 2.41 -16.46 9.80
N LYS A 12 2.88 -16.14 11.00
CA LYS A 12 2.06 -16.05 12.22
C LYS A 12 0.88 -15.07 12.08
N THR A 13 0.94 -14.20 11.08
CA THR A 13 -0.09 -13.20 10.75
C THR A 13 -1.19 -13.73 9.81
N GLY A 14 -1.17 -15.00 9.44
CA GLY A 14 -2.15 -15.60 8.53
C GLY A 14 -1.95 -15.26 7.05
N VAL A 15 -0.91 -14.54 6.68
CA VAL A 15 -0.59 -14.23 5.29
C VAL A 15 0.11 -15.43 4.66
N ARG A 16 -0.44 -15.91 3.54
CA ARG A 16 0.15 -17.02 2.77
C ARG A 16 1.11 -16.49 1.72
N PHE A 17 2.34 -16.97 1.76
CA PHE A 17 3.33 -16.72 0.72
C PHE A 17 3.62 -18.01 -0.07
N LYS A 18 3.71 -17.90 -1.39
CA LYS A 18 4.26 -18.96 -2.23
C LYS A 18 5.75 -19.15 -1.88
N ALA A 19 6.30 -20.36 -2.13
CA ALA A 19 7.68 -20.69 -1.75
C ALA A 19 8.74 -19.70 -2.27
N ALA A 20 8.55 -19.12 -3.45
CA ALA A 20 9.42 -18.10 -4.02
C ALA A 20 9.05 -16.65 -3.61
N TYR A 21 7.97 -16.46 -2.86
CA TYR A 21 7.44 -15.16 -2.46
C TYR A 21 7.62 -14.96 -0.95
N THR A 22 8.71 -14.36 -0.56
CA THR A 22 9.07 -14.14 0.83
C THR A 22 8.35 -12.94 1.44
N LYS A 23 8.34 -12.83 2.77
CA LYS A 23 7.84 -11.65 3.49
C LYS A 23 8.50 -10.37 2.99
N GLN A 24 9.80 -10.38 2.76
CA GLN A 24 10.54 -9.22 2.26
C GLN A 24 10.04 -8.77 0.87
N LYS A 25 9.79 -9.70 -0.04
CA LYS A 25 9.22 -9.38 -1.36
C LYS A 25 7.82 -8.79 -1.24
N HIS A 26 7.00 -9.30 -0.32
CA HIS A 26 5.67 -8.77 -0.06
C HIS A 26 5.70 -7.34 0.46
N GLU A 27 6.55 -7.05 1.44
CA GLU A 27 6.72 -5.70 1.97
C GLU A 27 7.24 -4.73 0.90
N ASN A 28 8.21 -5.14 0.09
CA ASN A 28 8.71 -4.32 -1.01
C ASN A 28 7.65 -4.02 -2.06
N LYS A 29 6.80 -5.01 -2.39
CA LYS A 29 5.67 -4.81 -3.29
C LYS A 29 4.66 -3.80 -2.73
N LEU A 30 4.32 -3.90 -1.46
CA LEU A 30 3.43 -2.94 -0.79
C LEU A 30 4.00 -1.52 -0.83
N ARG A 31 5.27 -1.35 -0.53
CA ARG A 31 5.94 -0.05 -0.58
C ARG A 31 5.91 0.56 -1.98
N THR A 32 6.16 -0.25 -3.01
CA THR A 32 6.05 0.19 -4.41
C THR A 32 4.63 0.63 -4.74
N LEU A 33 3.62 -0.18 -4.38
CA LEU A 33 2.21 0.14 -4.64
C LEU A 33 1.75 1.42 -3.91
N VAL A 34 2.18 1.63 -2.67
CA VAL A 34 1.85 2.87 -1.94
C VAL A 34 2.54 4.07 -2.58
N THR A 35 3.78 3.92 -3.03
CA THR A 35 4.50 4.98 -3.74
C THR A 35 3.77 5.37 -5.03
N ASP A 36 3.38 4.38 -5.82
CA ASP A 36 2.62 4.60 -7.06
C ASP A 36 1.24 5.23 -6.76
N LEU A 37 0.58 4.80 -5.69
CA LEU A 37 -0.69 5.39 -5.27
C LEU A 37 -0.54 6.87 -4.90
N VAL A 38 0.51 7.25 -4.19
CA VAL A 38 0.78 8.66 -3.84
C VAL A 38 1.06 9.49 -5.09
N ILE A 39 1.85 8.96 -6.03
CA ILE A 39 2.20 9.68 -7.26
C ILE A 39 0.99 9.85 -8.18
N HIS A 40 0.27 8.77 -8.44
CA HIS A 40 -0.83 8.72 -9.43
C HIS A 40 -2.22 8.95 -8.83
N GLU A 41 -2.36 8.94 -7.51
CA GLU A 41 -3.63 9.08 -6.74
C GLU A 41 -4.65 7.97 -6.99
N ARG A 42 -4.46 7.17 -8.03
CA ARG A 42 -5.33 6.06 -8.42
C ARG A 42 -4.52 4.96 -9.08
N ILE A 43 -4.62 3.73 -8.58
CA ILE A 43 -3.95 2.56 -9.15
C ILE A 43 -4.89 1.36 -9.20
N THR A 44 -4.58 0.41 -10.09
CA THR A 44 -5.30 -0.86 -10.19
C THR A 44 -4.44 -1.97 -9.62
N VAL A 45 -4.98 -2.73 -8.67
CA VAL A 45 -4.29 -3.84 -8.01
C VAL A 45 -5.18 -5.07 -7.96
N THR A 46 -4.61 -6.22 -7.62
CA THR A 46 -5.38 -7.43 -7.36
C THR A 46 -6.03 -7.38 -5.98
N SER A 47 -7.17 -8.03 -5.81
CA SER A 47 -7.97 -7.97 -4.58
C SER A 47 -7.21 -8.37 -3.31
N GLY A 48 -6.25 -9.28 -3.41
CA GLY A 48 -5.46 -9.73 -2.26
C GLY A 48 -4.55 -8.67 -1.62
N MET A 49 -4.23 -7.60 -2.34
CA MET A 49 -3.35 -6.52 -1.86
C MET A 49 -4.12 -5.32 -1.28
N VAL A 50 -5.42 -5.23 -1.51
CA VAL A 50 -6.22 -4.03 -1.22
C VAL A 50 -6.21 -3.65 0.25
N LYS A 51 -6.44 -4.61 1.13
CA LYS A 51 -6.55 -4.34 2.58
C LYS A 51 -5.27 -3.75 3.16
N GLU A 52 -4.14 -4.38 2.85
CA GLU A 52 -2.84 -3.94 3.35
C GLU A 52 -2.41 -2.62 2.71
N LEU A 53 -2.68 -2.46 1.40
CA LEU A 53 -2.40 -1.23 0.67
C LEU A 53 -3.16 -0.02 1.26
N LYS A 54 -4.45 -0.18 1.53
CA LYS A 54 -5.27 0.87 2.15
C LYS A 54 -4.75 1.23 3.54
N SER A 55 -4.46 0.23 4.36
CA SER A 55 -3.93 0.45 5.71
C SER A 55 -2.61 1.23 5.69
N LEU A 56 -1.71 0.85 4.80
CA LEU A 56 -0.42 1.53 4.67
C LEU A 56 -0.57 2.95 4.09
N ALA A 57 -1.44 3.13 3.11
CA ALA A 57 -1.73 4.45 2.54
C ALA A 57 -2.34 5.41 3.58
N ASP A 58 -3.32 4.94 4.35
CA ASP A 58 -3.92 5.72 5.43
C ASP A 58 -2.88 6.11 6.50
N HIS A 59 -1.94 5.20 6.82
CA HIS A 59 -0.84 5.50 7.72
C HIS A 59 0.09 6.59 7.15
N MET A 60 0.37 6.56 5.84
CA MET A 60 1.17 7.62 5.20
C MET A 60 0.49 8.99 5.29
N ILE A 61 -0.82 9.06 5.06
CA ILE A 61 -1.57 10.32 5.22
C ILE A 61 -1.51 10.81 6.68
N THR A 62 -1.63 9.92 7.65
CA THR A 62 -1.50 10.27 9.07
C THR A 62 -0.13 10.86 9.40
N LEU A 63 0.95 10.26 8.88
CA LEU A 63 2.29 10.82 9.01
C LEU A 63 2.42 12.20 8.33
N GLY A 64 1.82 12.35 7.14
CA GLY A 64 1.75 13.63 6.44
C GLY A 64 1.07 14.71 7.26
N LYS A 65 -0.03 14.38 7.91
CA LYS A 65 -0.79 15.30 8.79
C LYS A 65 0.00 15.73 10.03
N ARG A 66 0.83 14.85 10.58
CA ARG A 66 1.75 15.22 11.68
C ARG A 66 2.75 16.30 11.26
N GLY A 67 3.32 16.16 10.08
CA GLY A 67 4.17 17.16 9.45
C GLY A 67 5.54 17.42 10.11
N ASP A 68 5.89 16.69 11.18
CA ASP A 68 7.19 16.86 11.85
C ASP A 68 8.33 16.16 11.07
N LEU A 69 9.56 16.49 11.44
CA LEU A 69 10.75 15.90 10.80
C LEU A 69 10.80 14.37 10.97
N HIS A 70 10.38 13.87 12.13
CA HIS A 70 10.35 12.45 12.41
C HIS A 70 9.34 11.72 11.50
N ALA A 71 8.12 12.28 11.35
CA ALA A 71 7.12 11.73 10.43
C ALA A 71 7.62 11.73 8.98
N ARG A 72 8.31 12.79 8.56
CA ARG A 72 8.89 12.86 7.21
C ARG A 72 9.95 11.78 6.98
N ARG A 73 10.80 11.52 7.94
CA ARG A 73 11.80 10.45 7.88
C ARG A 73 11.14 9.06 7.81
N GLN A 74 10.10 8.82 8.58
CA GLN A 74 9.34 7.57 8.54
C GLN A 74 8.66 7.37 7.19
N ALA A 75 8.02 8.41 6.65
CA ALA A 75 7.40 8.35 5.33
C ALA A 75 8.43 8.08 4.22
N ALA A 76 9.59 8.74 4.27
CA ALA A 76 10.67 8.53 3.32
C ALA A 76 11.23 7.10 3.35
N ALA A 77 11.29 6.47 4.52
CA ALA A 77 11.71 5.08 4.67
C ALA A 77 10.77 4.10 3.99
N VAL A 78 9.48 4.40 3.93
CA VAL A 78 8.47 3.57 3.25
C VAL A 78 8.40 3.89 1.76
N LEU A 79 8.21 5.14 1.39
CA LEU A 79 7.98 5.55 -0.01
C LEU A 79 9.24 5.44 -0.88
N ARG A 80 10.42 5.67 -0.33
CA ARG A 80 11.71 5.56 -1.05
C ARG A 80 11.83 6.41 -2.32
N ASN A 81 10.93 7.35 -2.52
CA ASN A 81 10.91 8.26 -3.66
C ASN A 81 10.69 9.68 -3.15
N GLY A 82 11.62 10.59 -3.46
CA GLY A 82 11.56 11.98 -3.02
C GLY A 82 10.34 12.74 -3.54
N GLU A 83 9.93 12.48 -4.78
CA GLU A 83 8.73 13.09 -5.36
C GLU A 83 7.46 12.69 -4.61
N ALA A 84 7.32 11.39 -4.31
CA ALA A 84 6.19 10.89 -3.53
C ALA A 84 6.15 11.49 -2.13
N VAL A 85 7.30 11.58 -1.46
CA VAL A 85 7.39 12.24 -0.14
C VAL A 85 6.98 13.70 -0.22
N THR A 86 7.50 14.44 -1.21
CA THR A 86 7.14 15.84 -1.41
C THR A 86 5.65 16.00 -1.65
N LYS A 87 5.07 15.22 -2.57
CA LYS A 87 3.64 15.25 -2.88
C LYS A 87 2.78 14.92 -1.65
N LEU A 88 3.18 13.93 -0.86
CA LEU A 88 2.48 13.54 0.35
C LEU A 88 2.34 14.73 1.34
N PHE A 89 3.43 15.45 1.58
CA PHE A 89 3.45 16.53 2.57
C PHE A 89 2.95 17.88 2.03
N SER A 90 3.10 18.16 0.73
CA SER A 90 2.71 19.43 0.12
C SER A 90 1.27 19.47 -0.37
N GLU A 91 0.75 18.33 -0.87
CA GLU A 91 -0.55 18.26 -1.51
C GLU A 91 -1.55 17.42 -0.72
N LEU A 92 -1.26 16.13 -0.51
CA LEU A 92 -2.22 15.21 0.10
C LEU A 92 -2.49 15.50 1.57
N ALA A 93 -1.47 15.76 2.36
CA ALA A 93 -1.66 16.02 3.79
C ALA A 93 -2.54 17.24 4.09
N PRO A 94 -2.36 18.39 3.40
CA PRO A 94 -3.26 19.53 3.56
C PRO A 94 -4.70 19.25 3.12
N GLU A 95 -4.89 18.47 2.04
CA GLU A 95 -6.22 18.11 1.52
C GLU A 95 -7.05 17.32 2.55
N TYR A 96 -6.39 16.45 3.32
CA TYR A 96 -7.06 15.59 4.30
C TYR A 96 -7.00 16.11 5.74
N LYS A 97 -6.64 17.36 5.95
CA LYS A 97 -6.46 17.93 7.29
C LYS A 97 -7.68 17.75 8.19
N ASP A 98 -8.87 17.94 7.64
CA ASP A 98 -10.13 17.90 8.39
C ASP A 98 -10.78 16.50 8.42
N ARG A 99 -10.22 15.53 7.71
CA ARG A 99 -10.76 14.17 7.65
C ARG A 99 -10.07 13.26 8.65
N ASN A 100 -10.85 12.55 9.45
CA ASN A 100 -10.36 11.63 10.47
C ASN A 100 -10.39 10.18 9.99
N GLY A 101 -9.43 9.78 9.15
CA GLY A 101 -9.33 8.43 8.62
C GLY A 101 -10.16 8.21 7.34
N GLY A 102 -10.07 6.99 6.79
CA GLY A 102 -10.81 6.64 5.58
C GLY A 102 -10.40 7.45 4.36
N TYR A 103 -9.11 7.65 4.16
CA TYR A 103 -8.58 8.46 3.06
C TYR A 103 -8.60 7.75 1.71
N THR A 104 -8.76 6.44 1.70
CA THR A 104 -8.73 5.62 0.50
C THR A 104 -10.01 4.82 0.33
N ARG A 105 -10.43 4.64 -0.92
CA ARG A 105 -11.52 3.74 -1.27
C ARG A 105 -11.08 2.71 -2.32
N ALA A 106 -11.78 1.59 -2.34
CA ALA A 106 -11.53 0.49 -3.27
C ALA A 106 -12.78 0.24 -4.11
N ILE A 107 -12.62 0.17 -5.42
CA ILE A 107 -13.70 -0.04 -6.38
C ILE A 107 -13.39 -1.30 -7.19
N LYS A 108 -14.31 -2.25 -7.25
CA LYS A 108 -14.14 -3.45 -8.09
C LYS A 108 -14.12 -3.07 -9.57
N ALA A 109 -13.11 -3.55 -10.30
CA ALA A 109 -12.88 -3.20 -11.70
C ALA A 109 -12.91 -4.42 -12.65
N GLY A 110 -13.58 -5.51 -12.24
CA GLY A 110 -13.70 -6.71 -13.03
C GLY A 110 -12.58 -7.72 -12.80
N VAL A 111 -12.27 -8.53 -13.78
CA VAL A 111 -11.28 -9.60 -13.68
C VAL A 111 -10.18 -9.43 -14.73
N ARG A 112 -9.00 -9.94 -14.41
CA ARG A 112 -7.84 -9.94 -15.32
C ARG A 112 -7.93 -11.13 -16.26
N LEU A 113 -7.69 -10.89 -17.56
CA LEU A 113 -7.60 -11.98 -18.54
C LEU A 113 -6.39 -12.89 -18.22
N GLY A 114 -6.57 -14.17 -18.39
CA GLY A 114 -5.53 -15.18 -18.21
C GLY A 114 -5.64 -15.94 -16.89
N ASP A 115 -5.69 -15.28 -15.75
CA ASP A 115 -5.75 -15.93 -14.43
C ASP A 115 -7.05 -15.65 -13.64
N ASN A 116 -7.97 -14.92 -14.24
CA ASN A 116 -9.24 -14.54 -13.62
C ASN A 116 -9.09 -13.83 -12.25
N ALA A 117 -7.97 -13.17 -12.01
CA ALA A 117 -7.74 -12.43 -10.78
C ALA A 117 -8.65 -11.19 -10.73
N GLN A 118 -9.30 -10.96 -9.60
CA GLN A 118 -10.13 -9.77 -9.42
C GLN A 118 -9.27 -8.53 -9.37
N LYS A 119 -9.56 -7.56 -10.23
CA LYS A 119 -8.95 -6.23 -10.24
C LYS A 119 -9.76 -5.29 -9.36
N VAL A 120 -9.05 -4.49 -8.59
CA VAL A 120 -9.63 -3.45 -7.75
C VAL A 120 -8.88 -2.15 -8.00
N ILE A 121 -9.63 -1.08 -8.19
CA ILE A 121 -9.07 0.27 -8.24
C ILE A 121 -9.02 0.79 -6.82
N VAL A 122 -7.82 1.19 -6.38
CA VAL A 122 -7.62 1.89 -5.11
C VAL A 122 -7.30 3.34 -5.43
N GLU A 123 -8.03 4.25 -4.83
CA GLU A 123 -7.86 5.69 -5.06
C GLU A 123 -8.02 6.48 -3.75
N PHE A 124 -7.42 7.66 -3.71
CA PHE A 124 -7.68 8.62 -2.65
C PHE A 124 -9.07 9.24 -2.83
N VAL A 125 -9.78 9.41 -1.71
CA VAL A 125 -11.13 10.01 -1.71
C VAL A 125 -11.01 11.52 -1.79
N LYS A 126 -11.59 12.13 -2.79
CA LYS A 126 -11.66 13.58 -2.94
C LYS A 126 -12.99 14.12 -2.42
#